data_463d6a39a1e5d7e090d7f7fb06881e14
#
_entry.id   463d6a39a1e5d7e090d7f7fb06881e14
#
_cell.length_a   1.000
_cell.length_b   1.000
_cell.length_c   1.000
_cell.angle_alpha   90.00
_cell.angle_beta   90.00
_cell.angle_gamma   90.00
#
_symmetry.space_group_name_H-M   'P 1'
#
loop_
_entity.id
_entity.type
_entity.pdbx_description
1 polymer ?
#
loop_
_entity_poly.entity_id
_entity_poly.type
_entity_poly.pdbx_seq_one_letter_code
_entity_poly.pdbx_strand_id
1 'polypeptide(L)'
;MLRWITAGESHGPALVAILEGMVAGVEVTSEEISAQLARRRLGYGRGARMKFEADKVTVVGGVRHGRTMGGPVAIEIANSEWPKWTTVMSADPVDENELADLARNAPLTRPRPGHADYSGMLKYGFDDARPVLERASARETAARVAAGTVARAFLRQALGVEVVSHVVSIGTAANTTGVVPGGGDLAAIDNSPVRAFDADAEAAMIAEIEAAKKDGDTLGGVVEVVVTGLPIGLGSFTSGENRLDSRLAAALMGIQAIKGVEVGDGFETARRRGSQAHDEMRPGSDGVLRSTNRAGGLEGGMTNGEALRVRAAMKPISTVPRALATVDMSTGEEAVAIHQRSDVCAVPAAGVVAESMVALVVAQAALEKFGGDSLGETVGNLDGYVKRISGRPHLNPGDTVADPA
;
A
#
# COMPACT_ATOMS: atom_id res chain seq x y z
N MET A 1 1.41 13.31 -16.09
CA MET A 1 0.83 12.92 -14.78
C MET A 1 1.00 11.41 -14.63
N LEU A 2 1.60 10.94 -13.54
CA LEU A 2 1.75 9.52 -13.25
C LEU A 2 0.38 8.88 -12.99
N ARG A 3 0.07 7.79 -13.69
CA ARG A 3 -1.15 7.00 -13.52
C ARG A 3 -0.81 5.52 -13.51
N TRP A 4 -1.63 4.72 -12.86
CA TRP A 4 -1.45 3.28 -12.83
C TRP A 4 -2.80 2.56 -12.86
N ILE A 5 -2.80 1.36 -13.41
CA ILE A 5 -3.95 0.46 -13.46
C ILE A 5 -3.48 -0.98 -13.26
N THR A 6 -4.33 -1.79 -12.63
CA THR A 6 -4.11 -3.22 -12.46
C THR A 6 -5.23 -4.02 -13.10
N ALA A 7 -4.90 -5.17 -13.65
CA ALA A 7 -5.84 -6.14 -14.23
C ALA A 7 -5.49 -7.56 -13.79
N GLY A 8 -6.38 -8.50 -14.10
CA GLY A 8 -6.22 -9.92 -13.81
C GLY A 8 -6.98 -10.38 -12.56
N GLU A 9 -7.20 -11.66 -12.49
CA GLU A 9 -7.97 -12.39 -11.48
C GLU A 9 -7.04 -13.24 -10.61
N SER A 10 -7.51 -13.60 -9.41
CA SER A 10 -6.74 -14.40 -8.45
C SER A 10 -6.27 -15.74 -9.02
N HIS A 11 -7.11 -16.37 -9.82
CA HIS A 11 -6.82 -17.66 -10.46
C HIS A 11 -6.79 -17.56 -11.99
N GLY A 12 -6.71 -16.35 -12.55
CA GLY A 12 -6.45 -16.12 -13.97
C GLY A 12 -5.00 -16.44 -14.35
N PRO A 13 -4.60 -16.25 -15.63
CA PRO A 13 -3.26 -16.56 -16.12
C PRO A 13 -2.18 -15.71 -15.44
N ALA A 14 -2.46 -14.45 -15.21
CA ALA A 14 -1.53 -13.48 -14.62
C ALA A 14 -2.28 -12.29 -14.02
N LEU A 15 -1.56 -11.53 -13.19
CA LEU A 15 -1.91 -10.15 -12.87
C LEU A 15 -1.06 -9.22 -13.73
N VAL A 16 -1.61 -8.08 -14.10
CA VAL A 16 -0.94 -7.06 -14.91
C VAL A 16 -0.98 -5.73 -14.17
N ALA A 17 0.14 -5.02 -14.18
CA ALA A 17 0.23 -3.63 -13.77
C ALA A 17 0.72 -2.79 -14.94
N ILE A 18 0.07 -1.66 -15.20
CA ILE A 18 0.51 -0.67 -16.17
C ILE A 18 0.72 0.65 -15.43
N LEU A 19 1.91 1.23 -15.58
CA LEU A 19 2.29 2.52 -15.03
C LEU A 19 2.62 3.47 -16.19
N GLU A 20 1.87 4.54 -16.33
CA GLU A 20 2.04 5.57 -17.37
C GLU A 20 2.54 6.88 -16.74
N GLY A 21 3.39 7.61 -17.45
CA GLY A 21 3.90 8.92 -17.04
C GLY A 21 5.14 8.87 -16.13
N MET A 22 5.82 7.72 -16.09
CA MET A 22 7.14 7.62 -15.47
C MET A 22 8.21 8.18 -16.42
N VAL A 23 9.12 9.00 -15.90
CA VAL A 23 10.22 9.61 -16.66
C VAL A 23 11.22 8.55 -17.15
N ALA A 24 11.95 8.86 -18.22
CA ALA A 24 13.02 8.01 -18.72
C ALA A 24 14.23 8.01 -17.78
N GLY A 25 14.97 6.89 -17.74
CA GLY A 25 16.24 6.77 -17.04
C GLY A 25 16.18 6.28 -15.61
N VAL A 26 15.00 6.00 -15.05
CA VAL A 26 14.87 5.37 -13.72
C VAL A 26 15.38 3.92 -13.79
N GLU A 27 16.35 3.59 -12.97
CA GLU A 27 16.88 2.23 -12.85
C GLU A 27 15.90 1.38 -12.04
N VAL A 28 15.44 0.29 -12.66
CA VAL A 28 14.56 -0.71 -12.05
C VAL A 28 14.70 -2.04 -12.78
N THR A 29 14.78 -3.15 -12.03
CA THR A 29 14.92 -4.50 -12.59
C THR A 29 13.78 -5.41 -12.20
N SER A 30 13.61 -6.52 -12.92
CA SER A 30 12.67 -7.59 -12.55
C SER A 30 13.02 -8.25 -11.21
N GLU A 31 14.32 -8.31 -10.87
CA GLU A 31 14.80 -8.79 -9.58
C GLU A 31 14.37 -7.88 -8.44
N GLU A 32 14.46 -6.56 -8.61
CA GLU A 32 14.00 -5.59 -7.61
C GLU A 32 12.49 -5.70 -7.38
N ILE A 33 11.71 -5.84 -8.45
CA ILE A 33 10.26 -6.07 -8.35
C ILE A 33 9.98 -7.40 -7.63
N SER A 34 10.68 -8.47 -8.01
CA SER A 34 10.53 -9.78 -7.38
C SER A 34 10.88 -9.78 -5.89
N ALA A 35 11.90 -9.00 -5.49
CA ALA A 35 12.27 -8.83 -4.09
C ALA A 35 11.15 -8.13 -3.29
N GLN A 36 10.51 -7.10 -3.83
CA GLN A 36 9.37 -6.45 -3.16
C GLN A 36 8.15 -7.39 -3.06
N LEU A 37 7.90 -8.19 -4.09
CA LEU A 37 6.86 -9.23 -4.04
C LEU A 37 7.18 -10.32 -3.02
N ALA A 38 8.45 -10.68 -2.85
CA ALA A 38 8.88 -11.60 -1.81
C ALA A 38 8.61 -11.03 -0.40
N ARG A 39 8.93 -9.75 -0.15
CA ARG A 39 8.58 -9.05 1.10
C ARG A 39 7.08 -9.11 1.40
N ARG A 40 6.22 -8.87 0.39
CA ARG A 40 4.76 -8.95 0.53
C ARG A 40 4.28 -10.33 0.96
N ARG A 41 5.01 -11.40 0.66
CA ARG A 41 4.64 -12.78 1.05
C ARG A 41 5.03 -13.13 2.49
N LEU A 42 5.93 -12.38 3.10
CA LEU A 42 6.37 -12.59 4.48
C LEU A 42 5.24 -12.29 5.49
N GLY A 43 5.43 -12.75 6.70
CA GLY A 43 4.56 -12.48 7.84
C GLY A 43 4.12 -13.75 8.56
N TYR A 44 4.07 -13.67 9.90
CA TYR A 44 3.54 -14.72 10.76
C TYR A 44 2.02 -14.79 10.63
N GLY A 45 1.46 -15.98 10.73
CA GLY A 45 0.01 -16.20 10.55
C GLY A 45 -0.45 -16.31 9.09
N ARG A 46 0.49 -16.34 8.13
CA ARG A 46 0.21 -16.54 6.71
C ARG A 46 -0.12 -18.01 6.41
N GLY A 47 -1.06 -18.22 5.49
CA GLY A 47 -1.44 -19.55 5.02
C GLY A 47 -0.30 -20.27 4.28
N ALA A 48 -0.38 -21.60 4.22
CA ALA A 48 0.62 -22.45 3.59
C ALA A 48 0.88 -22.10 2.09
N ARG A 49 -0.12 -21.55 1.40
CA ARG A 49 0.00 -21.10 0.00
C ARG A 49 1.17 -20.14 -0.22
N MET A 50 1.39 -19.22 0.71
CA MET A 50 2.44 -18.21 0.59
C MET A 50 3.86 -18.78 0.55
N LYS A 51 4.06 -20.01 1.02
CA LYS A 51 5.36 -20.69 0.98
C LYS A 51 5.72 -21.24 -0.40
N PHE A 52 4.72 -21.50 -1.24
CA PHE A 52 4.88 -22.16 -2.55
C PHE A 52 4.58 -21.23 -3.73
N GLU A 53 4.00 -20.06 -3.50
CA GLU A 53 3.65 -19.11 -4.54
C GLU A 53 4.89 -18.30 -4.93
N ALA A 54 5.54 -18.69 -6.03
CA ALA A 54 6.62 -17.91 -6.62
C ALA A 54 6.01 -16.97 -7.67
N ASP A 55 6.01 -15.66 -7.35
CA ASP A 55 5.59 -14.62 -8.30
C ASP A 55 6.65 -14.49 -9.41
N LYS A 56 6.40 -15.08 -10.58
CA LYS A 56 7.27 -14.88 -11.74
C LYS A 56 6.93 -13.56 -12.40
N VAL A 57 7.86 -12.62 -12.34
CA VAL A 57 7.72 -11.29 -12.92
C VAL A 57 8.27 -11.25 -14.34
N THR A 58 7.52 -10.65 -15.25
CA THR A 58 7.96 -10.31 -16.60
C THR A 58 7.67 -8.83 -16.84
N VAL A 59 8.71 -8.05 -17.12
CA VAL A 59 8.53 -6.67 -17.61
C VAL A 59 8.30 -6.76 -19.11
N VAL A 60 7.07 -6.47 -19.56
CA VAL A 60 6.61 -6.63 -20.94
C VAL A 60 6.98 -5.41 -21.79
N GLY A 61 7.05 -4.23 -21.18
CA GLY A 61 7.36 -2.99 -21.89
C GLY A 61 7.75 -1.86 -20.97
N GLY A 62 8.28 -0.77 -21.53
CA GLY A 62 8.61 0.47 -20.81
C GLY A 62 9.99 0.49 -20.13
N VAL A 63 10.71 -0.65 -20.09
CA VAL A 63 12.05 -0.75 -19.51
C VAL A 63 12.98 -1.44 -20.50
N ARG A 64 14.21 -0.92 -20.65
CA ARG A 64 15.27 -1.52 -21.45
C ARG A 64 16.59 -1.44 -20.69
N HIS A 65 17.32 -2.56 -20.62
CA HIS A 65 18.61 -2.66 -19.90
C HIS A 65 18.52 -2.09 -18.47
N GLY A 66 17.42 -2.42 -17.76
CA GLY A 66 17.19 -1.98 -16.38
C GLY A 66 16.83 -0.51 -16.21
N ARG A 67 16.45 0.22 -17.29
CA ARG A 67 16.08 1.65 -17.23
C ARG A 67 14.77 1.91 -17.93
N THR A 68 13.92 2.75 -17.32
CA THR A 68 12.68 3.22 -17.95
C THR A 68 12.96 4.03 -19.21
N MET A 69 12.04 3.96 -20.17
CA MET A 69 12.16 4.61 -21.48
C MET A 69 11.23 5.84 -21.66
N GLY A 70 10.48 6.24 -20.61
CA GLY A 70 9.49 7.33 -20.71
C GLY A 70 8.12 6.89 -21.25
N GLY A 71 8.00 5.69 -21.82
CA GLY A 71 6.73 5.09 -22.22
C GLY A 71 6.05 4.34 -21.06
N PRO A 72 4.83 3.81 -21.26
CA PRO A 72 4.15 2.99 -20.27
C PRO A 72 5.00 1.77 -19.86
N VAL A 73 5.13 1.55 -18.56
CA VAL A 73 5.76 0.36 -18.00
C VAL A 73 4.67 -0.68 -17.79
N ALA A 74 4.80 -1.83 -18.45
CA ALA A 74 3.87 -2.95 -18.33
C ALA A 74 4.56 -4.14 -17.67
N ILE A 75 3.97 -4.63 -16.57
CA ILE A 75 4.51 -5.72 -15.74
C ILE A 75 3.45 -6.81 -15.63
N GLU A 76 3.85 -8.02 -15.96
CA GLU A 76 3.06 -9.23 -15.78
C GLU A 76 3.59 -10.04 -14.60
N ILE A 77 2.67 -10.56 -13.77
CA ILE A 77 2.96 -11.44 -12.65
C ILE A 77 2.20 -12.73 -12.88
N ALA A 78 2.87 -13.76 -13.36
CA ALA A 78 2.27 -15.05 -13.70
C ALA A 78 1.68 -15.74 -12.46
N ASN A 79 0.58 -16.47 -12.67
CA ASN A 79 -0.05 -17.23 -11.61
C ASN A 79 0.39 -18.71 -11.69
N SER A 80 1.10 -19.18 -10.68
CA SER A 80 1.59 -20.56 -10.62
C SER A 80 0.48 -21.63 -10.57
N GLU A 81 -0.73 -21.27 -10.14
CA GLU A 81 -1.87 -22.17 -10.11
C GLU A 81 -2.68 -22.20 -11.42
N TRP A 82 -2.40 -21.32 -12.37
CA TRP A 82 -3.10 -21.22 -13.64
C TRP A 82 -3.32 -22.56 -14.37
N PRO A 83 -2.34 -23.49 -14.45
CA PRO A 83 -2.57 -24.77 -15.12
C PRO A 83 -3.74 -25.60 -14.57
N LYS A 84 -4.19 -25.31 -13.35
CA LYS A 84 -5.34 -25.98 -12.72
C LYS A 84 -6.66 -25.25 -12.95
N TRP A 85 -6.62 -24.05 -13.55
CA TRP A 85 -7.75 -23.16 -13.69
C TRP A 85 -8.08 -22.81 -15.15
N THR A 86 -7.30 -23.29 -16.09
CA THR A 86 -7.38 -22.93 -17.51
C THR A 86 -8.79 -23.07 -18.10
N THR A 87 -9.51 -24.14 -17.73
CA THR A 87 -10.90 -24.38 -18.18
C THR A 87 -11.90 -23.50 -17.43
N VAL A 88 -11.82 -23.48 -16.08
CA VAL A 88 -12.79 -22.74 -15.24
C VAL A 88 -12.68 -21.23 -15.39
N MET A 89 -11.48 -20.73 -15.66
CA MET A 89 -11.20 -19.29 -15.83
C MET A 89 -10.80 -18.95 -17.27
N SER A 90 -11.25 -19.74 -18.25
CA SER A 90 -11.04 -19.45 -19.66
C SER A 90 -11.69 -18.12 -20.03
N ALA A 91 -10.99 -17.30 -20.82
CA ALA A 91 -11.52 -16.09 -21.42
C ALA A 91 -12.46 -16.40 -22.59
N ASP A 92 -12.30 -17.57 -23.22
CA ASP A 92 -13.10 -18.03 -24.32
C ASP A 92 -14.23 -18.96 -23.84
N PRO A 93 -15.34 -19.11 -24.60
CA PRO A 93 -16.41 -20.02 -24.27
C PRO A 93 -15.92 -21.46 -24.10
N VAL A 94 -16.40 -22.14 -23.07
CA VAL A 94 -16.12 -23.57 -22.78
C VAL A 94 -17.41 -24.34 -22.83
N ASP A 95 -17.37 -25.57 -23.32
CA ASP A 95 -18.53 -26.47 -23.34
C ASP A 95 -19.02 -26.76 -21.91
N GLU A 96 -20.33 -26.68 -21.70
CA GLU A 96 -20.94 -26.90 -20.37
C GLU A 96 -20.65 -28.30 -19.83
N ASN A 97 -20.50 -29.28 -20.69
CA ASN A 97 -20.18 -30.67 -20.28
C ASN A 97 -18.73 -30.77 -19.76
N GLU A 98 -17.78 -29.95 -20.30
CA GLU A 98 -16.42 -29.89 -19.77
C GLU A 98 -16.35 -29.23 -18.39
N LEU A 99 -17.28 -28.32 -18.11
CA LEU A 99 -17.36 -27.60 -16.84
C LEU A 99 -18.09 -28.38 -15.75
N ALA A 100 -19.07 -29.24 -16.13
CA ALA A 100 -19.99 -29.86 -15.21
C ALA A 100 -19.31 -30.74 -14.13
N ASP A 101 -18.24 -31.47 -14.51
CA ASP A 101 -17.54 -32.38 -13.63
C ASP A 101 -16.38 -31.73 -12.85
N LEU A 102 -16.17 -30.44 -13.05
CA LEU A 102 -15.05 -29.73 -12.41
C LEU A 102 -15.48 -29.19 -11.05
N ALA A 103 -14.99 -29.79 -9.97
CA ALA A 103 -15.24 -29.30 -8.60
C ALA A 103 -14.90 -27.83 -8.38
N ARG A 104 -13.92 -27.29 -9.11
CA ARG A 104 -13.55 -25.85 -9.07
C ARG A 104 -14.57 -24.96 -9.75
N ASN A 105 -15.44 -25.50 -10.59
CA ASN A 105 -16.53 -24.77 -11.25
C ASN A 105 -17.81 -24.72 -10.42
N ALA A 106 -17.86 -25.41 -9.28
CA ALA A 106 -19.05 -25.38 -8.41
C ALA A 106 -19.44 -23.93 -8.07
N PRO A 107 -20.73 -23.55 -8.27
CA PRO A 107 -21.20 -22.19 -7.98
C PRO A 107 -20.97 -21.79 -6.53
N LEU A 108 -20.54 -20.58 -6.31
CA LEU A 108 -20.30 -19.98 -5.00
C LEU A 108 -21.51 -19.14 -4.60
N THR A 109 -22.55 -19.79 -4.08
CA THR A 109 -23.85 -19.17 -3.76
C THR A 109 -23.95 -18.63 -2.34
N ARG A 110 -22.96 -18.90 -1.48
CA ARG A 110 -22.95 -18.52 -0.06
C ARG A 110 -21.93 -17.40 0.21
N PRO A 111 -22.33 -16.12 0.07
CA PRO A 111 -21.42 -14.98 0.21
C PRO A 111 -20.84 -14.90 1.61
N ARG A 112 -19.56 -14.48 1.69
CA ARG A 112 -18.86 -14.30 2.97
C ARG A 112 -19.25 -12.97 3.60
N PRO A 113 -19.68 -12.95 4.87
CA PRO A 113 -19.88 -11.70 5.62
C PRO A 113 -18.59 -10.87 5.64
N GLY A 114 -18.74 -9.57 5.37
CA GLY A 114 -17.59 -8.66 5.34
C GLY A 114 -16.73 -8.71 4.06
N HIS A 115 -17.07 -9.53 3.07
CA HIS A 115 -16.45 -9.55 1.75
C HIS A 115 -17.30 -8.80 0.70
N ALA A 116 -16.76 -8.63 -0.51
CA ALA A 116 -17.47 -8.00 -1.61
C ALA A 116 -18.56 -8.89 -2.25
N ASP A 117 -18.59 -10.18 -1.91
CA ASP A 117 -19.37 -11.22 -2.59
C ASP A 117 -20.83 -10.82 -2.79
N TYR A 118 -21.58 -10.59 -1.71
CA TYR A 118 -23.01 -10.26 -1.77
C TYR A 118 -23.31 -8.99 -2.58
N SER A 119 -22.62 -7.90 -2.22
CA SER A 119 -22.83 -6.62 -2.89
C SER A 119 -22.43 -6.66 -4.37
N GLY A 120 -21.36 -7.41 -4.68
CA GLY A 120 -20.89 -7.59 -6.06
C GLY A 120 -21.86 -8.42 -6.88
N MET A 121 -22.34 -9.56 -6.35
CA MET A 121 -23.35 -10.37 -7.03
C MET A 121 -24.58 -9.54 -7.40
N LEU A 122 -25.14 -8.80 -6.45
CA LEU A 122 -26.32 -7.96 -6.71
C LEU A 122 -26.03 -6.82 -7.69
N LYS A 123 -24.88 -6.15 -7.54
CA LYS A 123 -24.54 -5.00 -8.39
C LYS A 123 -24.38 -5.38 -9.86
N TYR A 124 -23.79 -6.53 -10.13
CA TYR A 124 -23.45 -6.97 -11.49
C TYR A 124 -24.41 -8.02 -12.04
N GLY A 125 -25.40 -8.48 -11.25
CA GLY A 125 -26.38 -9.48 -11.64
C GLY A 125 -25.78 -10.89 -11.79
N PHE A 126 -24.84 -11.26 -10.89
CA PHE A 126 -24.23 -12.58 -10.89
C PHE A 126 -24.96 -13.53 -9.94
N ASP A 127 -25.22 -14.76 -10.41
CA ASP A 127 -25.75 -15.86 -9.59
C ASP A 127 -24.63 -16.61 -8.83
N ASP A 128 -23.37 -16.35 -9.19
CA ASP A 128 -22.15 -16.93 -8.60
C ASP A 128 -21.23 -15.81 -8.12
N ALA A 129 -20.71 -15.93 -6.89
CA ALA A 129 -19.77 -14.97 -6.32
C ALA A 129 -18.37 -15.04 -6.96
N ARG A 130 -18.07 -16.01 -7.81
CA ARG A 130 -16.74 -16.23 -8.40
C ARG A 130 -16.17 -14.99 -9.10
N PRO A 131 -16.88 -14.32 -10.03
CA PRO A 131 -16.32 -13.13 -10.70
C PRO A 131 -15.92 -12.02 -9.71
N VAL A 132 -16.71 -11.87 -8.64
CA VAL A 132 -16.44 -10.88 -7.58
C VAL A 132 -15.23 -11.32 -6.75
N LEU A 133 -15.18 -12.57 -6.33
CA LEU A 133 -14.11 -13.14 -5.52
C LEU A 133 -12.76 -13.05 -6.23
N GLU A 134 -12.73 -13.38 -7.51
CA GLU A 134 -11.50 -13.39 -8.31
C GLU A 134 -10.87 -12.01 -8.40
N ARG A 135 -11.66 -10.96 -8.65
CA ARG A 135 -11.14 -9.60 -8.75
C ARG A 135 -10.96 -8.90 -7.41
N ALA A 136 -11.83 -9.14 -6.43
CA ALA A 136 -11.75 -8.53 -5.10
C ALA A 136 -10.68 -9.18 -4.19
N SER A 137 -10.02 -10.21 -4.66
CA SER A 137 -8.97 -10.93 -3.93
C SER A 137 -7.78 -10.03 -3.61
N ALA A 138 -7.21 -10.18 -2.40
CA ALA A 138 -5.95 -9.52 -2.02
C ALA A 138 -4.75 -9.93 -2.89
N ARG A 139 -4.86 -10.96 -3.73
CA ARG A 139 -3.86 -11.34 -4.74
C ARG A 139 -3.56 -10.17 -5.68
N GLU A 140 -4.56 -9.35 -6.02
CA GLU A 140 -4.43 -8.15 -6.86
C GLU A 140 -3.36 -7.18 -6.35
N THR A 141 -3.14 -7.12 -5.03
CA THR A 141 -2.12 -6.24 -4.44
C THR A 141 -0.70 -6.55 -4.90
N ALA A 142 -0.43 -7.74 -5.45
CA ALA A 142 0.88 -8.02 -6.07
C ALA A 142 1.15 -7.08 -7.27
N ALA A 143 0.16 -6.80 -8.09
CA ALA A 143 0.30 -5.83 -9.18
C ALA A 143 0.53 -4.40 -8.67
N ARG A 144 -0.10 -4.01 -7.55
CA ARG A 144 0.17 -2.71 -6.89
C ARG A 144 1.61 -2.62 -6.37
N VAL A 145 2.12 -3.69 -5.76
CA VAL A 145 3.51 -3.75 -5.27
C VAL A 145 4.49 -3.66 -6.45
N ALA A 146 4.22 -4.32 -7.56
CA ALA A 146 5.05 -4.23 -8.75
C ALA A 146 5.11 -2.79 -9.30
N ALA A 147 3.96 -2.12 -9.48
CA ALA A 147 3.91 -0.71 -9.89
C ALA A 147 4.58 0.22 -8.86
N GLY A 148 4.32 -0.01 -7.56
CA GLY A 148 4.91 0.74 -6.46
C GLY A 148 6.44 0.61 -6.38
N THR A 149 7.00 -0.51 -6.82
CA THR A 149 8.47 -0.69 -6.89
C THR A 149 9.10 0.29 -7.86
N VAL A 150 8.48 0.51 -9.04
CA VAL A 150 8.97 1.50 -10.01
C VAL A 150 8.90 2.91 -9.42
N ALA A 151 7.81 3.24 -8.72
CA ALA A 151 7.66 4.54 -8.05
C ALA A 151 8.70 4.74 -6.92
N ARG A 152 8.96 3.71 -6.12
CA ARG A 152 10.02 3.74 -5.08
C ARG A 152 11.41 3.95 -5.69
N ALA A 153 11.71 3.26 -6.79
CA ALA A 153 12.97 3.41 -7.50
C ALA A 153 13.17 4.85 -8.00
N PHE A 154 12.12 5.45 -8.57
CA PHE A 154 12.11 6.86 -8.96
C PHE A 154 12.34 7.79 -7.75
N LEU A 155 11.59 7.64 -6.67
CA LEU A 155 11.70 8.49 -5.49
C LEU A 155 13.10 8.45 -4.87
N ARG A 156 13.67 7.25 -4.77
CA ARG A 156 15.04 7.06 -4.27
C ARG A 156 16.07 7.76 -5.16
N GLN A 157 15.98 7.59 -6.47
CA GLN A 157 16.98 8.10 -7.42
C GLN A 157 16.83 9.61 -7.71
N ALA A 158 15.60 10.11 -7.76
CA ALA A 158 15.33 11.51 -8.05
C ALA A 158 15.43 12.42 -6.81
N LEU A 159 14.97 11.94 -5.65
CA LEU A 159 14.78 12.76 -4.45
C LEU A 159 15.57 12.28 -3.23
N GLY A 160 16.21 11.11 -3.27
CA GLY A 160 16.81 10.47 -2.09
C GLY A 160 15.79 10.03 -1.03
N VAL A 161 14.54 9.86 -1.43
CA VAL A 161 13.43 9.51 -0.54
C VAL A 161 13.45 8.02 -0.22
N GLU A 162 13.27 7.69 1.06
CA GLU A 162 13.11 6.32 1.54
C GLU A 162 11.69 6.10 2.09
N VAL A 163 11.15 4.90 1.82
CA VAL A 163 9.81 4.49 2.24
C VAL A 163 9.91 3.18 3.00
N VAL A 164 9.45 3.17 4.24
CA VAL A 164 9.40 1.95 5.07
C VAL A 164 8.02 1.83 5.70
N SER A 165 7.63 0.61 6.09
CA SER A 165 6.45 0.39 6.92
C SER A 165 6.76 -0.55 8.07
N HIS A 166 6.08 -0.36 9.18
CA HIS A 166 6.10 -1.28 10.29
C HIS A 166 4.67 -1.54 10.80
N VAL A 167 4.52 -2.62 11.55
CA VAL A 167 3.24 -2.96 12.19
C VAL A 167 3.17 -2.25 13.53
N VAL A 168 2.11 -1.48 13.72
CA VAL A 168 1.82 -0.76 14.97
C VAL A 168 1.03 -1.62 15.93
N SER A 169 0.05 -2.40 15.42
CA SER A 169 -0.74 -3.31 16.23
C SER A 169 -1.26 -4.50 15.44
N ILE A 170 -1.48 -5.62 16.15
CA ILE A 170 -2.22 -6.79 15.66
C ILE A 170 -3.19 -7.20 16.76
N GLY A 171 -4.50 -7.26 16.45
CA GLY A 171 -5.53 -7.49 17.46
C GLY A 171 -5.44 -6.47 18.59
N THR A 172 -5.28 -6.94 19.81
CA THR A 172 -5.13 -6.10 21.01
C THR A 172 -3.67 -5.77 21.35
N ALA A 173 -2.70 -6.46 20.75
CA ALA A 173 -1.28 -6.21 20.96
C ALA A 173 -0.81 -4.99 20.13
N ALA A 174 -0.15 -4.03 20.78
CA ALA A 174 0.29 -2.80 20.15
C ALA A 174 1.68 -2.37 20.60
N ASN A 175 2.41 -1.66 19.71
CA ASN A 175 3.61 -0.92 20.07
C ASN A 175 3.20 0.31 20.90
N THR A 176 3.75 0.40 22.11
CA THR A 176 3.48 1.48 23.06
C THR A 176 4.64 2.46 23.23
N THR A 177 5.81 2.18 22.63
CA THR A 177 7.02 3.02 22.78
C THR A 177 6.95 4.31 21.99
N GLY A 178 6.12 4.37 20.94
CA GLY A 178 6.02 5.52 20.05
C GLY A 178 7.26 5.73 19.16
N VAL A 179 8.21 4.80 19.19
CA VAL A 179 9.40 4.86 18.32
C VAL A 179 8.98 4.64 16.87
N VAL A 180 9.43 5.53 16.00
CA VAL A 180 9.14 5.53 14.57
C VAL A 180 10.41 5.15 13.80
N PRO A 181 10.38 4.12 12.93
CA PRO A 181 11.55 3.73 12.16
C PRO A 181 11.90 4.73 11.06
N GLY A 182 13.16 4.72 10.64
CA GLY A 182 13.63 5.41 9.44
C GLY A 182 13.98 4.43 8.31
N GLY A 183 14.45 4.95 7.17
CA GLY A 183 14.83 4.13 6.01
C GLY A 183 15.91 3.09 6.31
N GLY A 184 16.86 3.42 7.18
CA GLY A 184 17.93 2.51 7.60
C GLY A 184 17.46 1.28 8.39
N ASP A 185 16.23 1.30 8.92
CA ASP A 185 15.69 0.23 9.78
C ASP A 185 14.96 -0.89 9.00
N LEU A 186 14.87 -0.75 7.67
CA LEU A 186 14.12 -1.68 6.81
C LEU A 186 14.53 -3.14 7.02
N ALA A 187 15.82 -3.42 7.12
CA ALA A 187 16.32 -4.79 7.32
C ALA A 187 15.91 -5.37 8.68
N ALA A 188 15.91 -4.57 9.75
CA ALA A 188 15.45 -4.98 11.07
C ALA A 188 13.95 -5.31 11.05
N ILE A 189 13.14 -4.45 10.40
CA ILE A 189 11.70 -4.65 10.27
C ILE A 189 11.39 -5.91 9.44
N ASP A 190 12.07 -6.11 8.32
CA ASP A 190 11.84 -7.28 7.45
C ASP A 190 12.27 -8.60 8.09
N ASN A 191 13.20 -8.56 9.06
CA ASN A 191 13.60 -9.72 9.86
C ASN A 191 12.58 -10.08 10.95
N SER A 192 11.74 -9.16 11.37
CA SER A 192 10.63 -9.43 12.29
C SER A 192 9.55 -10.26 11.63
N PRO A 193 9.11 -11.40 12.20
CA PRO A 193 8.04 -12.21 11.65
C PRO A 193 6.71 -11.47 11.48
N VAL A 194 6.48 -10.44 12.26
CA VAL A 194 5.27 -9.59 12.22
C VAL A 194 5.56 -8.17 11.74
N ARG A 195 6.81 -7.89 11.28
CA ARG A 195 7.25 -6.56 10.85
C ARG A 195 7.09 -5.49 11.94
N ALA A 196 7.19 -5.88 13.19
CA ALA A 196 7.25 -4.95 14.31
C ALA A 196 8.67 -4.34 14.42
N PHE A 197 8.75 -3.08 14.84
CA PHE A 197 10.02 -2.39 15.10
C PHE A 197 10.43 -2.49 16.57
N ASP A 198 9.53 -2.91 17.42
CA ASP A 198 9.68 -3.08 18.87
C ASP A 198 9.62 -4.58 19.21
N ALA A 199 10.64 -5.10 19.92
CA ALA A 199 10.75 -6.52 20.23
C ALA A 199 9.69 -7.02 21.23
N ASP A 200 9.28 -6.18 22.19
CA ASP A 200 8.25 -6.55 23.16
C ASP A 200 6.87 -6.60 22.47
N ALA A 201 6.61 -5.64 21.57
CA ALA A 201 5.42 -5.64 20.73
C ALA A 201 5.40 -6.85 19.77
N GLU A 202 6.55 -7.24 19.20
CA GLU A 202 6.67 -8.43 18.35
C GLU A 202 6.20 -9.69 19.08
N ALA A 203 6.72 -9.94 20.28
CA ALA A 203 6.36 -11.12 21.07
C ALA A 203 4.86 -11.15 21.40
N ALA A 204 4.29 -10.00 21.79
CA ALA A 204 2.86 -9.87 22.10
C ALA A 204 1.99 -10.09 20.85
N MET A 205 2.37 -9.56 19.68
CA MET A 205 1.64 -9.75 18.41
C MET A 205 1.67 -11.22 17.95
N ILE A 206 2.80 -11.90 18.12
CA ILE A 206 2.90 -13.34 17.81
C ILE A 206 1.97 -14.15 18.71
N ALA A 207 1.95 -13.86 20.01
CA ALA A 207 1.07 -14.53 20.96
C ALA A 207 -0.41 -14.34 20.62
N GLU A 208 -0.80 -13.13 20.21
CA GLU A 208 -2.17 -12.80 19.76
C GLU A 208 -2.57 -13.62 18.51
N ILE A 209 -1.65 -13.74 17.53
CA ILE A 209 -1.88 -14.55 16.32
C ILE A 209 -2.06 -16.04 16.67
N GLU A 210 -1.25 -16.59 17.57
CA GLU A 210 -1.37 -17.98 17.98
C GLU A 210 -2.67 -18.24 18.74
N ALA A 211 -3.11 -17.30 19.57
CA ALA A 211 -4.39 -17.38 20.25
C ALA A 211 -5.56 -17.41 19.25
N ALA A 212 -5.59 -16.46 18.30
CA ALA A 212 -6.62 -16.41 17.27
C ALA A 212 -6.65 -17.68 16.39
N LYS A 213 -5.46 -18.18 16.03
CA LYS A 213 -5.35 -19.44 15.27
C LYS A 213 -5.93 -20.63 16.01
N LYS A 214 -5.67 -20.75 17.32
CA LYS A 214 -6.24 -21.78 18.17
C LYS A 214 -7.76 -21.68 18.25
N ASP A 215 -8.28 -20.47 18.26
CA ASP A 215 -9.72 -20.21 18.35
C ASP A 215 -10.44 -20.32 16.99
N GLY A 216 -9.70 -20.57 15.92
CA GLY A 216 -10.25 -20.63 14.56
C GLY A 216 -10.75 -19.28 14.07
N ASP A 217 -10.05 -18.21 14.38
CA ASP A 217 -10.40 -16.82 14.08
C ASP A 217 -9.34 -16.09 13.25
N THR A 218 -9.59 -14.84 12.90
CA THR A 218 -8.68 -13.99 12.12
C THR A 218 -8.47 -12.64 12.81
N LEU A 219 -7.34 -12.02 12.55
CA LEU A 219 -6.95 -10.74 13.16
C LEU A 219 -6.74 -9.64 12.12
N GLY A 220 -7.14 -8.45 12.51
CA GLY A 220 -6.75 -7.19 11.89
C GLY A 220 -5.63 -6.50 12.67
N GLY A 221 -5.32 -5.28 12.29
CA GLY A 221 -4.32 -4.46 12.96
C GLY A 221 -4.04 -3.17 12.23
N VAL A 222 -2.99 -2.48 12.64
CA VAL A 222 -2.60 -1.18 12.08
C VAL A 222 -1.15 -1.24 11.58
N VAL A 223 -0.94 -0.75 10.38
CA VAL A 223 0.39 -0.51 9.81
C VAL A 223 0.65 0.99 9.73
N GLU A 224 1.89 1.41 9.94
CA GLU A 224 2.34 2.78 9.67
C GLU A 224 3.38 2.77 8.54
N VAL A 225 3.21 3.66 7.59
CA VAL A 225 4.20 3.95 6.55
C VAL A 225 4.90 5.25 6.90
N VAL A 226 6.22 5.21 6.87
CA VAL A 226 7.10 6.35 7.13
C VAL A 226 7.87 6.67 5.86
N VAL A 227 7.86 7.94 5.45
CA VAL A 227 8.63 8.42 4.30
C VAL A 227 9.56 9.53 4.73
N THR A 228 10.86 9.33 4.52
CA THR A 228 11.90 10.30 4.88
C THR A 228 12.52 10.92 3.64
N GLY A 229 13.11 12.12 3.79
CA GLY A 229 13.79 12.82 2.70
C GLY A 229 12.87 13.61 1.77
N LEU A 230 11.60 13.81 2.12
CA LEU A 230 10.66 14.57 1.29
C LEU A 230 10.99 16.07 1.29
N PRO A 231 11.10 16.71 0.12
CA PRO A 231 11.20 18.16 0.04
C PRO A 231 9.89 18.82 0.51
N ILE A 232 9.99 20.03 1.06
CA ILE A 232 8.81 20.83 1.43
C ILE A 232 7.99 21.15 0.17
N GLY A 233 6.65 21.09 0.28
CA GLY A 233 5.73 21.61 -0.73
C GLY A 233 5.32 20.62 -1.82
N LEU A 234 5.39 19.31 -1.60
CA LEU A 234 4.66 18.33 -2.41
C LEU A 234 3.19 18.34 -2.01
N GLY A 235 2.29 18.22 -2.98
CA GLY A 235 0.86 18.40 -2.77
C GLY A 235 0.45 19.88 -2.86
N SER A 236 -0.78 20.21 -2.47
CA SER A 236 -1.31 21.56 -2.59
C SER A 236 -2.41 21.83 -1.57
N PHE A 237 -2.55 23.09 -1.15
CA PHE A 237 -3.68 23.55 -0.33
C PHE A 237 -4.83 24.14 -1.16
N THR A 238 -4.65 24.26 -2.48
CA THR A 238 -5.56 25.03 -3.34
C THR A 238 -6.90 24.37 -3.61
N SER A 239 -6.95 23.02 -3.53
CA SER A 239 -8.19 22.24 -3.64
C SER A 239 -8.07 20.93 -2.86
N GLY A 240 -9.21 20.38 -2.43
CA GLY A 240 -9.24 19.10 -1.69
C GLY A 240 -8.60 17.94 -2.45
N GLU A 241 -8.79 17.87 -3.76
CA GLU A 241 -8.27 16.82 -4.62
C GLU A 241 -6.74 16.87 -4.78
N ASN A 242 -6.16 18.08 -4.66
CA ASN A 242 -4.71 18.28 -4.80
C ASN A 242 -3.97 18.15 -3.47
N ARG A 243 -4.68 18.02 -2.36
CA ARG A 243 -4.09 17.76 -1.05
C ARG A 243 -3.45 16.38 -1.02
N LEU A 244 -2.22 16.30 -0.53
CA LEU A 244 -1.49 15.04 -0.46
C LEU A 244 -2.11 14.07 0.56
N ASP A 245 -2.61 14.58 1.70
CA ASP A 245 -3.34 13.79 2.69
C ASP A 245 -4.61 13.14 2.11
N SER A 246 -5.38 13.86 1.30
CA SER A 246 -6.56 13.33 0.63
C SER A 246 -6.20 12.20 -0.35
N ARG A 247 -5.15 12.39 -1.15
CA ARG A 247 -4.68 11.37 -2.11
C ARG A 247 -4.13 10.13 -1.41
N LEU A 248 -3.36 10.31 -0.33
CA LEU A 248 -2.85 9.21 0.49
C LEU A 248 -3.98 8.43 1.13
N ALA A 249 -4.97 9.13 1.72
CA ALA A 249 -6.13 8.49 2.31
C ALA A 249 -6.92 7.67 1.28
N ALA A 250 -7.17 8.22 0.09
CA ALA A 250 -7.86 7.52 -0.99
C ALA A 250 -7.10 6.27 -1.46
N ALA A 251 -5.78 6.37 -1.65
CA ALA A 251 -4.95 5.28 -2.10
C ALA A 251 -4.88 4.14 -1.08
N LEU A 252 -4.70 4.47 0.21
CA LEU A 252 -4.65 3.49 1.29
C LEU A 252 -6.03 2.86 1.54
N MET A 253 -7.11 3.66 1.56
CA MET A 253 -8.48 3.15 1.70
C MET A 253 -8.87 2.23 0.55
N GLY A 254 -8.27 2.38 -0.63
CA GLY A 254 -8.43 1.51 -1.79
C GLY A 254 -7.74 0.15 -1.67
N ILE A 255 -6.97 -0.12 -0.62
CA ILE A 255 -6.39 -1.44 -0.34
C ILE A 255 -7.48 -2.33 0.29
N GLN A 256 -7.53 -3.60 -0.13
CA GLN A 256 -8.49 -4.57 0.41
C GLN A 256 -8.39 -4.64 1.94
N ALA A 257 -9.54 -4.69 2.59
CA ALA A 257 -9.73 -4.77 4.04
C ALA A 257 -9.33 -3.52 4.85
N ILE A 258 -8.80 -2.46 4.26
CA ILE A 258 -8.56 -1.22 5.00
C ILE A 258 -9.89 -0.52 5.32
N LYS A 259 -10.02 -0.05 6.57
CA LYS A 259 -11.24 0.57 7.13
C LYS A 259 -10.99 1.92 7.77
N GLY A 260 -9.75 2.32 7.93
CA GLY A 260 -9.37 3.62 8.49
C GLY A 260 -8.00 4.05 8.00
N VAL A 261 -7.80 5.36 7.88
CA VAL A 261 -6.52 5.99 7.55
C VAL A 261 -6.31 7.17 8.48
N GLU A 262 -5.11 7.30 9.01
CA GLU A 262 -4.68 8.44 9.83
C GLU A 262 -3.39 9.03 9.28
N VAL A 263 -3.25 10.36 9.41
CA VAL A 263 -2.02 11.09 9.11
C VAL A 263 -1.43 11.62 10.42
N GLY A 264 -0.15 11.35 10.67
CA GLY A 264 0.50 11.69 11.93
C GLY A 264 -0.19 11.03 13.13
N ASP A 265 -0.50 11.83 14.15
CA ASP A 265 -1.19 11.34 15.34
C ASP A 265 -2.72 11.17 15.17
N GLY A 266 -3.25 11.51 13.99
CA GLY A 266 -4.62 11.20 13.56
C GLY A 266 -5.69 11.52 14.60
N PHE A 267 -6.46 10.51 15.02
CA PHE A 267 -7.54 10.66 16.00
C PHE A 267 -7.05 11.09 17.39
N GLU A 268 -5.79 10.81 17.76
CA GLU A 268 -5.23 11.26 19.02
C GLU A 268 -5.05 12.80 19.04
N THR A 269 -4.74 13.42 17.90
CA THR A 269 -4.67 14.87 17.77
C THR A 269 -5.99 15.55 18.15
N ALA A 270 -7.12 14.93 17.78
CA ALA A 270 -8.47 15.46 18.10
C ALA A 270 -8.78 15.47 19.60
N ARG A 271 -8.08 14.71 20.43
CA ARG A 271 -8.23 14.69 21.90
C ARG A 271 -7.38 15.73 22.60
N ARG A 272 -6.40 16.34 21.90
CA ARG A 272 -5.48 17.32 22.47
C ARG A 272 -6.05 18.73 22.41
N ARG A 273 -5.63 19.57 23.35
CA ARG A 273 -5.82 21.03 23.24
C ARG A 273 -4.89 21.58 22.16
N GLY A 274 -5.28 22.64 21.45
CA GLY A 274 -4.54 23.22 20.34
C GLY A 274 -3.06 23.48 20.63
N SER A 275 -2.74 24.04 21.80
CA SER A 275 -1.36 24.26 22.24
C SER A 275 -0.51 22.98 22.42
N GLN A 276 -1.14 21.83 22.48
CA GLN A 276 -0.49 20.51 22.59
C GLN A 276 -0.60 19.68 21.32
N ALA A 277 -1.43 20.12 20.38
CA ALA A 277 -1.71 19.38 19.15
C ALA A 277 -0.78 19.77 18.00
N HIS A 278 -0.37 21.03 17.94
CA HIS A 278 0.43 21.56 16.84
C HIS A 278 1.94 21.48 17.12
N ASP A 279 2.70 21.33 16.04
CA ASP A 279 4.16 21.23 16.07
C ASP A 279 4.75 22.65 16.10
N GLU A 280 5.29 23.07 17.25
CA GLU A 280 5.93 24.38 17.40
C GLU A 280 7.14 24.50 16.49
N MET A 281 7.29 25.69 15.87
CA MET A 281 8.40 26.02 14.99
C MET A 281 9.44 26.85 15.71
N ARG A 282 10.72 26.56 15.45
CA ARG A 282 11.88 27.30 15.97
C ARG A 282 12.90 27.55 14.86
N PRO A 283 13.67 28.63 14.92
CA PRO A 283 14.80 28.81 14.01
C PRO A 283 15.84 27.70 14.21
N GLY A 284 16.37 27.16 13.11
CA GLY A 284 17.48 26.21 13.08
C GLY A 284 18.60 26.69 12.16
N SER A 285 19.74 25.98 12.14
CA SER A 285 20.89 26.31 11.30
C SER A 285 20.56 26.28 9.81
N ASP A 286 19.69 25.38 9.41
CA ASP A 286 19.37 25.10 8.01
C ASP A 286 17.90 25.40 7.67
N GLY A 287 17.24 26.23 8.47
CA GLY A 287 15.85 26.64 8.27
C GLY A 287 15.00 26.49 9.53
N VAL A 288 13.75 26.12 9.37
CA VAL A 288 12.79 25.95 10.47
C VAL A 288 12.85 24.50 11.00
N LEU A 289 13.01 24.37 12.31
CA LEU A 289 12.91 23.10 13.04
C LEU A 289 11.54 23.00 13.69
N ARG A 290 10.97 21.79 13.72
CA ARG A 290 9.76 21.48 14.51
C ARG A 290 10.14 20.71 15.77
N SER A 291 9.46 21.02 16.89
CA SER A 291 9.72 20.36 18.18
C SER A 291 9.12 18.97 18.25
N THR A 292 8.12 18.68 17.43
CA THR A 292 7.42 17.40 17.30
C THR A 292 6.99 17.18 15.84
N ASN A 293 6.51 15.98 15.51
CA ASN A 293 5.95 15.66 14.19
C ASN A 293 4.55 15.01 14.35
N ARG A 294 3.66 15.69 15.07
CA ARG A 294 2.28 15.23 15.28
C ARG A 294 1.42 15.35 14.03
N ALA A 295 1.73 16.35 13.20
CA ALA A 295 1.12 16.53 11.88
C ALA A 295 1.48 15.42 10.89
N GLY A 296 2.50 14.60 11.22
CA GLY A 296 2.94 13.49 10.35
C GLY A 296 3.50 13.95 9.01
N GLY A 297 4.28 15.05 9.01
CA GLY A 297 4.96 15.56 7.82
C GLY A 297 4.07 16.33 6.84
N LEU A 298 2.78 16.53 7.15
CA LEU A 298 1.82 17.22 6.28
C LEU A 298 1.11 18.37 7.00
N GLU A 299 1.15 19.54 6.41
CA GLU A 299 0.41 20.72 6.84
C GLU A 299 -0.34 21.32 5.65
N GLY A 300 -1.64 21.56 5.81
CA GLY A 300 -2.48 22.08 4.73
C GLY A 300 -2.51 21.23 3.45
N GLY A 301 -2.24 19.93 3.53
CA GLY A 301 -2.17 19.03 2.38
C GLY A 301 -0.86 19.06 1.62
N MET A 302 0.20 19.65 2.20
CA MET A 302 1.54 19.71 1.62
C MET A 302 2.58 19.14 2.58
N THR A 303 3.66 18.58 2.02
CA THR A 303 4.82 18.16 2.81
C THR A 303 5.49 19.38 3.46
N ASN A 304 5.90 19.24 4.71
CA ASN A 304 6.47 20.31 5.54
C ASN A 304 7.97 20.11 5.85
N GLY A 305 8.60 19.08 5.28
CA GLY A 305 10.01 18.75 5.47
C GLY A 305 10.28 17.71 6.54
N GLU A 306 9.31 17.44 7.42
CA GLU A 306 9.39 16.34 8.39
C GLU A 306 9.06 15.00 7.74
N ALA A 307 9.35 13.90 8.42
CA ALA A 307 8.98 12.56 7.96
C ALA A 307 7.45 12.45 7.79
N LEU A 308 7.02 12.04 6.62
CA LEU A 308 5.61 11.72 6.39
C LEU A 308 5.27 10.43 7.15
N ARG A 309 4.21 10.48 7.94
CA ARG A 309 3.69 9.35 8.71
C ARG A 309 2.22 9.15 8.38
N VAL A 310 1.87 7.98 7.89
CA VAL A 310 0.48 7.63 7.57
C VAL A 310 0.18 6.21 8.02
N ARG A 311 -0.97 6.02 8.69
CA ARG A 311 -1.42 4.72 9.22
C ARG A 311 -2.61 4.22 8.46
N ALA A 312 -2.70 2.89 8.34
CA ALA A 312 -3.83 2.20 7.76
C ALA A 312 -4.31 1.09 8.68
N ALA A 313 -5.59 1.13 9.05
CA ALA A 313 -6.24 0.14 9.88
C ALA A 313 -6.90 -0.93 9.00
N MET A 314 -6.44 -2.17 9.14
CA MET A 314 -6.94 -3.33 8.43
C MET A 314 -7.89 -4.13 9.31
N LYS A 315 -9.11 -4.39 8.84
CA LYS A 315 -10.02 -5.32 9.53
C LYS A 315 -9.52 -6.76 9.42
N PRO A 316 -9.98 -7.68 10.30
CA PRO A 316 -9.77 -9.12 10.16
C PRO A 316 -10.19 -9.63 8.78
N ILE A 317 -9.52 -10.68 8.30
CA ILE A 317 -9.85 -11.30 7.02
C ILE A 317 -11.24 -11.95 7.12
N SER A 318 -12.08 -11.74 6.12
CA SER A 318 -13.48 -12.17 6.11
C SER A 318 -13.68 -13.68 5.91
N THR A 319 -12.65 -14.42 5.51
CA THR A 319 -12.68 -15.89 5.48
C THR A 319 -12.24 -16.41 6.85
N VAL A 320 -13.18 -16.52 7.77
CA VAL A 320 -12.96 -16.96 9.14
C VAL A 320 -13.06 -18.48 9.22
N PRO A 321 -12.07 -19.22 9.79
CA PRO A 321 -12.15 -20.66 9.96
C PRO A 321 -13.38 -21.12 10.76
N ARG A 322 -13.75 -20.40 11.83
CA ARG A 322 -15.05 -20.52 12.48
C ARG A 322 -16.10 -19.87 11.60
N ALA A 323 -16.69 -20.65 10.71
CA ALA A 323 -17.56 -20.14 9.68
C ALA A 323 -18.73 -19.32 10.23
N LEU A 324 -18.96 -18.15 9.62
CA LEU A 324 -20.05 -17.24 10.00
C LEU A 324 -21.35 -17.63 9.30
N ALA A 325 -22.48 -17.27 9.91
CA ALA A 325 -23.79 -17.42 9.30
C ALA A 325 -23.93 -16.52 8.06
N THR A 326 -24.59 -17.02 7.04
CA THR A 326 -24.89 -16.33 5.78
C THR A 326 -26.19 -16.83 5.19
N VAL A 327 -26.51 -16.44 3.97
CA VAL A 327 -27.67 -16.91 3.19
C VAL A 327 -27.15 -17.59 1.94
N ASP A 328 -27.76 -18.72 1.56
CA ASP A 328 -27.55 -19.31 0.24
C ASP A 328 -28.40 -18.53 -0.78
N MET A 329 -27.73 -17.85 -1.70
CA MET A 329 -28.39 -16.96 -2.69
C MET A 329 -29.21 -17.73 -3.71
N SER A 330 -29.02 -19.05 -3.85
CA SER A 330 -29.78 -19.87 -4.77
C SER A 330 -31.14 -20.37 -4.18
N THR A 331 -31.20 -20.50 -2.85
CA THR A 331 -32.39 -20.99 -2.16
C THR A 331 -33.09 -19.96 -1.28
N GLY A 332 -32.34 -18.90 -0.86
CA GLY A 332 -32.82 -17.93 0.12
C GLY A 332 -32.78 -18.42 1.57
N GLU A 333 -32.25 -19.62 1.82
CA GLU A 333 -32.21 -20.23 3.15
C GLU A 333 -30.98 -19.84 3.95
N GLU A 334 -31.05 -20.00 5.28
CA GLU A 334 -29.90 -19.82 6.16
C GLU A 334 -28.81 -20.85 5.80
N ALA A 335 -27.58 -20.38 5.78
CA ALA A 335 -26.42 -21.17 5.42
C ALA A 335 -25.19 -20.77 6.23
N VAL A 336 -24.10 -21.52 6.05
CA VAL A 336 -22.78 -21.20 6.58
C VAL A 336 -21.91 -20.69 5.43
N ALA A 337 -21.17 -19.62 5.68
CA ALA A 337 -20.31 -18.98 4.68
C ALA A 337 -19.27 -19.95 4.10
N ILE A 338 -18.89 -19.73 2.86
CA ILE A 338 -17.89 -20.54 2.16
C ILE A 338 -16.59 -20.54 2.96
N HIS A 339 -16.13 -21.73 3.32
CA HIS A 339 -14.80 -21.90 3.91
C HIS A 339 -13.75 -22.02 2.80
N GLN A 340 -12.83 -21.06 2.76
CA GLN A 340 -11.64 -21.15 1.92
C GLN A 340 -10.39 -21.05 2.82
N ARG A 341 -9.27 -21.60 2.35
CA ARG A 341 -7.99 -21.43 3.05
C ARG A 341 -7.68 -19.93 3.16
N SER A 342 -7.43 -19.47 4.37
CA SER A 342 -7.16 -18.09 4.67
C SER A 342 -5.95 -17.94 5.58
N ASP A 343 -5.39 -16.72 5.59
CA ASP A 343 -4.42 -16.30 6.59
C ASP A 343 -5.15 -16.04 7.91
N VAL A 344 -4.49 -16.26 9.03
CA VAL A 344 -4.95 -15.79 10.35
C VAL A 344 -4.76 -14.28 10.46
N CYS A 345 -3.62 -13.80 9.97
CA CYS A 345 -3.27 -12.38 9.97
C CYS A 345 -2.56 -12.01 8.66
N ALA A 346 -2.99 -10.92 8.01
CA ALA A 346 -2.35 -10.38 6.81
C ALA A 346 -1.78 -8.97 7.02
N VAL A 347 -1.77 -8.48 8.26
CA VAL A 347 -1.31 -7.12 8.60
C VAL A 347 0.13 -6.86 8.17
N PRO A 348 1.11 -7.78 8.40
CA PRO A 348 2.48 -7.56 7.92
C PRO A 348 2.59 -7.36 6.41
N ALA A 349 1.83 -8.13 5.63
CA ALA A 349 1.79 -7.99 4.17
C ALA A 349 1.13 -6.67 3.74
N ALA A 350 0.09 -6.23 4.46
CA ALA A 350 -0.58 -4.95 4.20
C ALA A 350 0.40 -3.76 4.34
N GLY A 351 1.41 -3.85 5.21
CA GLY A 351 2.47 -2.85 5.33
C GLY A 351 3.23 -2.66 4.01
N VAL A 352 3.65 -3.75 3.36
CA VAL A 352 4.38 -3.68 2.08
C VAL A 352 3.50 -3.15 0.95
N VAL A 353 2.20 -3.49 0.96
CA VAL A 353 1.23 -2.93 0.01
C VAL A 353 1.05 -1.43 0.25
N ALA A 354 0.93 -1.03 1.52
CA ALA A 354 0.79 0.38 1.90
C ALA A 354 2.02 1.21 1.50
N GLU A 355 3.27 0.70 1.69
CA GLU A 355 4.50 1.31 1.18
C GLU A 355 4.38 1.63 -0.32
N SER A 356 3.90 0.66 -1.10
CA SER A 356 3.77 0.77 -2.55
C SER A 356 2.74 1.83 -2.96
N MET A 357 1.60 1.86 -2.26
CA MET A 357 0.55 2.85 -2.53
C MET A 357 0.98 4.26 -2.15
N VAL A 358 1.66 4.43 -1.02
CA VAL A 358 2.23 5.71 -0.60
C VAL A 358 3.30 6.17 -1.60
N ALA A 359 4.18 5.27 -2.04
CA ALA A 359 5.21 5.59 -3.03
C ALA A 359 4.61 6.07 -4.36
N LEU A 360 3.54 5.42 -4.85
CA LEU A 360 2.83 5.84 -6.07
C LEU A 360 2.26 7.26 -5.95
N VAL A 361 1.62 7.58 -4.81
CA VAL A 361 1.04 8.91 -4.57
C VAL A 361 2.12 9.99 -4.43
N VAL A 362 3.19 9.69 -3.69
CA VAL A 362 4.30 10.63 -3.51
C VAL A 362 5.06 10.85 -4.81
N ALA A 363 5.30 9.80 -5.61
CA ALA A 363 5.91 9.91 -6.93
C ALA A 363 5.04 10.75 -7.88
N GLN A 364 3.72 10.57 -7.85
CA GLN A 364 2.80 11.41 -8.61
C GLN A 364 2.94 12.89 -8.22
N ALA A 365 2.92 13.20 -6.93
CA ALA A 365 3.07 14.58 -6.45
C ALA A 365 4.45 15.18 -6.79
N ALA A 366 5.52 14.37 -6.75
CA ALA A 366 6.86 14.79 -7.14
C ALA A 366 6.95 15.12 -8.64
N LEU A 367 6.40 14.26 -9.50
CA LEU A 367 6.36 14.49 -10.94
C LEU A 367 5.45 15.66 -11.33
N GLU A 368 4.35 15.88 -10.63
CA GLU A 368 3.51 17.08 -10.81
C GLU A 368 4.26 18.38 -10.48
N LYS A 369 5.11 18.36 -9.45
CA LYS A 369 5.83 19.52 -8.98
C LYS A 369 7.10 19.80 -9.78
N PHE A 370 7.89 18.77 -10.05
CA PHE A 370 9.21 18.93 -10.67
C PHE A 370 9.19 18.61 -12.17
N GLY A 371 8.26 17.75 -12.63
CA GLY A 371 8.13 17.42 -14.04
C GLY A 371 9.39 16.78 -14.64
N GLY A 372 9.55 16.99 -15.94
CA GLY A 372 10.64 16.46 -16.76
C GLY A 372 10.24 15.21 -17.53
N ASP A 373 10.94 14.95 -18.65
CA ASP A 373 10.82 13.75 -19.45
C ASP A 373 11.89 12.70 -19.07
N SER A 374 12.92 13.15 -18.35
CA SER A 374 14.02 12.31 -17.88
C SER A 374 14.28 12.50 -16.38
N LEU A 375 14.90 11.47 -15.77
CA LEU A 375 15.34 11.52 -14.37
C LEU A 375 16.26 12.72 -14.12
N GLY A 376 17.18 13.02 -15.07
CA GLY A 376 18.11 14.16 -14.95
C GLY A 376 17.40 15.51 -14.92
N GLU A 377 16.35 15.69 -15.73
CA GLU A 377 15.55 16.93 -15.70
C GLU A 377 14.78 17.08 -14.39
N THR A 378 14.17 15.98 -13.89
CA THR A 378 13.47 16.01 -12.60
C THR A 378 14.42 16.41 -11.47
N VAL A 379 15.63 15.82 -11.43
CA VAL A 379 16.68 16.16 -10.44
C VAL A 379 17.09 17.64 -10.57
N GLY A 380 17.37 18.12 -11.77
CA GLY A 380 17.74 19.51 -12.00
C GLY A 380 16.64 20.51 -11.55
N ASN A 381 15.38 20.18 -11.78
CA ASN A 381 14.23 20.99 -11.35
C ASN A 381 14.07 20.96 -9.81
N LEU A 382 14.29 19.82 -9.17
CA LEU A 382 14.32 19.69 -7.71
C LEU A 382 15.45 20.56 -7.12
N ASP A 383 16.68 20.44 -7.64
CA ASP A 383 17.84 21.20 -7.16
C ASP A 383 17.61 22.72 -7.28
N GLY A 384 17.05 23.17 -8.41
CA GLY A 384 16.67 24.56 -8.61
C GLY A 384 15.60 25.03 -7.60
N TYR A 385 14.63 24.17 -7.29
CA TYR A 385 13.62 24.47 -6.28
C TYR A 385 14.21 24.55 -4.87
N VAL A 386 14.99 23.56 -4.47
CA VAL A 386 15.64 23.52 -3.13
C VAL A 386 16.55 24.73 -2.95
N LYS A 387 17.39 25.06 -3.94
CA LYS A 387 18.23 26.24 -3.91
C LYS A 387 17.44 27.55 -3.72
N ARG A 388 16.28 27.66 -4.39
CA ARG A 388 15.42 28.85 -4.28
C ARG A 388 14.79 29.00 -2.91
N ILE A 389 14.35 27.90 -2.26
CA ILE A 389 13.73 27.96 -0.93
C ILE A 389 14.75 28.14 0.19
N SER A 390 15.96 27.55 0.06
CA SER A 390 17.06 27.71 1.04
C SER A 390 17.69 29.08 1.02
N GLY A 391 17.63 29.78 -0.10
CA GLY A 391 18.21 31.13 -0.28
C GLY A 391 17.31 32.31 0.16
N ARG A 392 16.22 32.05 0.89
CA ARG A 392 15.32 33.15 1.33
C ARG A 392 15.84 33.84 2.58
N PRO A 393 16.11 35.20 2.52
CA PRO A 393 16.78 35.93 3.60
C PRO A 393 16.05 35.95 4.95
N HIS A 394 14.74 35.81 4.97
CA HIS A 394 13.95 35.79 6.21
C HIS A 394 14.07 34.52 7.04
N LEU A 395 14.83 33.55 6.57
CA LEU A 395 15.24 32.36 7.34
C LEU A 395 16.58 32.60 8.06
N ASN A 396 17.30 33.71 7.73
CA ASN A 396 18.48 34.13 8.44
C ASN A 396 18.11 35.24 9.43
N PRO A 397 18.24 35.05 10.75
CA PRO A 397 17.85 36.04 11.77
C PRO A 397 18.69 37.33 11.80
N GLY A 398 19.42 37.69 10.72
CA GLY A 398 20.23 38.89 10.60
C GLY A 398 19.80 39.88 9.51
N ASP A 399 18.91 39.49 8.59
CA ASP A 399 18.54 40.37 7.48
C ASP A 399 17.17 41.03 7.73
N THR A 400 17.19 42.27 8.14
CA THR A 400 16.00 43.14 8.15
C THR A 400 15.49 43.32 6.72
N VAL A 401 14.32 42.87 6.41
CA VAL A 401 13.62 43.16 5.14
C VAL A 401 13.39 44.68 5.11
N ALA A 402 14.02 45.39 4.18
CA ALA A 402 13.61 46.73 3.85
C ALA A 402 12.20 46.70 3.28
N ASP A 403 11.28 47.40 3.93
CA ASP A 403 9.90 47.59 3.50
C ASP A 403 9.88 48.10 2.06
N PRO A 404 9.19 47.46 1.10
CA PRO A 404 9.04 48.06 -0.21
C PRO A 404 8.05 49.22 -0.11
N ALA A 405 8.56 50.42 -0.34
CA ALA A 405 7.79 51.65 -0.42
C ALA A 405 6.80 51.66 -1.59
#